data_797e5c70ad6020867915f23c9fc9c1af
#
_entry.id   797e5c70ad6020867915f23c9fc9c1af
#
_cell.length_a   1.000
_cell.length_b   1.000
_cell.length_c   1.000
_cell.angle_alpha   90.00
_cell.angle_beta   90.00
_cell.angle_gamma   90.00
#
_symmetry.space_group_name_H-M   'P 1'
#
loop_
_entity.id
_entity.type
_entity.pdbx_description
1 polymer ?
#
loop_
_entity_poly.entity_id
_entity_poly.type
_entity_poly.pdbx_seq_one_letter_code
_entity_poly.pdbx_strand_id
1 'polypeptide(L)'
;MVHKGDLVIIGISVGLAIGIFIACLVFFGIRWYKKHAHLRRCANERSATTLPIRTNGLGTSTDFSASLTNSLSVKGSDHLAKNSQLSWWGHNNKDRLASASGMPKYSYKDVQKGTQNFTTILGQGSFGPVYKATMATSEVVAVKALASNSKQGEKEFQTEVSLLGRLHHRNLVNLVGYCVDKGQHMLIYEFMSNGSLASLLYSQEERVLSWEERLQIALDISHGIEYLHDGAVPPVIHRDLKSANILLDRTMRAKVADFGLSKEEAFDGHNSGLKGTYGYIDPAYISTNKFTMKSDIYSFGVILFELITAIHPHQNLMEYVNLAGMSPDGVDEILDKRLVGEFNVLEARSLAAIAHKCLHKTPRKRPSIGEILQAILKIKQKRLTKEDTMSFAGDDISRMVSRIDLQQVELGKIGL
;
A
#
# COMPACT_ATOMS: atom_id res chain seq x y z
N MET A 1 72.95 -9.94 -3.45
CA MET A 1 72.85 -10.53 -2.07
C MET A 1 71.66 -9.88 -1.41
N VAL A 2 70.54 -10.59 -1.27
CA VAL A 2 69.36 -10.07 -0.53
C VAL A 2 69.68 -10.11 0.94
N HIS A 3 69.57 -8.98 1.63
CA HIS A 3 69.87 -8.89 3.06
C HIS A 3 68.91 -9.76 3.85
N LYS A 4 69.42 -10.52 4.84
CA LYS A 4 68.57 -11.37 5.71
C LYS A 4 67.40 -10.59 6.39
N GLY A 5 67.55 -9.27 6.58
CA GLY A 5 66.48 -8.39 7.09
C GLY A 5 65.32 -8.23 6.18
N ASP A 6 65.53 -8.14 4.85
CA ASP A 6 64.47 -7.95 3.88
C ASP A 6 63.55 -9.18 3.75
N LEU A 7 64.13 -10.38 3.89
CA LEU A 7 63.38 -11.64 3.90
C LEU A 7 62.44 -11.77 5.12
N VAL A 8 62.88 -11.27 6.29
CA VAL A 8 62.06 -11.29 7.51
C VAL A 8 60.87 -10.30 7.39
N ILE A 9 61.11 -9.09 6.84
CA ILE A 9 60.06 -8.08 6.65
C ILE A 9 59.04 -8.58 5.64
N ILE A 10 59.45 -9.18 4.53
CA ILE A 10 58.54 -9.77 3.53
C ILE A 10 57.72 -10.91 4.15
N GLY A 11 58.33 -11.79 4.95
CA GLY A 11 57.61 -12.88 5.62
C GLY A 11 56.56 -12.39 6.61
N ILE A 12 56.84 -11.35 7.41
CA ILE A 12 55.87 -10.74 8.34
C ILE A 12 54.72 -10.06 7.56
N SER A 13 55.04 -9.31 6.51
CA SER A 13 54.05 -8.62 5.71
C SER A 13 53.06 -9.58 5.00
N VAL A 14 53.59 -10.68 4.42
CA VAL A 14 52.79 -11.73 3.79
C VAL A 14 51.96 -12.47 4.84
N GLY A 15 52.49 -12.78 6.00
CA GLY A 15 51.77 -13.43 7.08
C GLY A 15 50.62 -12.58 7.61
N LEU A 16 50.83 -11.27 7.74
CA LEU A 16 49.80 -10.33 8.17
C LEU A 16 48.66 -10.17 7.13
N ALA A 17 49.02 -10.11 5.85
CA ALA A 17 48.05 -10.06 4.76
C ALA A 17 47.19 -11.34 4.69
N ILE A 18 47.78 -12.51 4.81
CA ILE A 18 47.08 -13.79 4.87
C ILE A 18 46.18 -13.86 6.10
N GLY A 19 46.65 -13.42 7.27
CA GLY A 19 45.87 -13.37 8.51
C GLY A 19 44.62 -12.51 8.37
N ILE A 20 44.74 -11.30 7.80
CA ILE A 20 43.59 -10.41 7.53
C ILE A 20 42.62 -11.05 6.54
N PHE A 21 43.12 -11.67 5.47
CA PHE A 21 42.29 -12.34 4.48
C PHE A 21 41.46 -13.49 5.07
N ILE A 22 42.09 -14.33 5.91
CA ILE A 22 41.39 -15.41 6.62
C ILE A 22 40.37 -14.85 7.59
N ALA A 23 40.67 -13.79 8.33
CA ALA A 23 39.73 -13.14 9.23
C ALA A 23 38.51 -12.59 8.48
N CYS A 24 38.70 -11.98 7.30
CA CYS A 24 37.62 -11.54 6.42
C CYS A 24 36.77 -12.72 5.94
N LEU A 25 37.38 -13.81 5.47
CA LEU A 25 36.61 -14.98 5.02
C LEU A 25 35.78 -15.59 6.15
N VAL A 26 36.34 -15.70 7.37
CA VAL A 26 35.60 -16.19 8.54
C VAL A 26 34.45 -15.24 8.89
N PHE A 27 34.69 -13.93 8.89
CA PHE A 27 33.64 -12.93 9.16
C PHE A 27 32.50 -12.99 8.15
N PHE A 28 32.82 -13.01 6.85
CA PHE A 28 31.82 -13.14 5.80
C PHE A 28 31.12 -14.49 5.82
N GLY A 29 31.85 -15.58 6.12
CA GLY A 29 31.31 -16.92 6.29
C GLY A 29 30.30 -17.01 7.43
N ILE A 30 30.65 -16.44 8.62
CA ILE A 30 29.73 -16.38 9.77
C ILE A 30 28.48 -15.52 9.43
N ARG A 31 28.68 -14.40 8.75
CA ARG A 31 27.57 -13.52 8.33
C ARG A 31 26.65 -14.21 7.31
N TRP A 32 27.23 -14.92 6.34
CA TRP A 32 26.51 -15.73 5.36
C TRP A 32 25.77 -16.90 6.03
N TYR A 33 26.44 -17.62 6.96
CA TYR A 33 25.84 -18.72 7.71
C TYR A 33 24.68 -18.25 8.58
N LYS A 34 24.81 -17.13 9.30
CA LYS A 34 23.71 -16.53 10.06
C LYS A 34 22.55 -16.15 9.18
N LYS A 35 22.79 -15.58 7.99
CA LYS A 35 21.77 -15.23 7.00
C LYS A 35 21.05 -16.48 6.49
N HIS A 36 21.75 -17.57 6.18
CA HIS A 36 21.17 -18.83 5.70
C HIS A 36 20.56 -19.69 6.82
N ALA A 37 21.08 -19.66 8.03
CA ALA A 37 20.50 -20.35 9.17
C ALA A 37 19.12 -19.77 9.56
N HIS A 38 18.95 -18.47 9.42
CA HIS A 38 17.66 -17.81 9.59
C HIS A 38 16.64 -18.27 8.51
N LEU A 39 17.09 -18.40 7.25
CA LEU A 39 16.26 -18.90 6.15
C LEU A 39 15.91 -20.39 6.32
N ARG A 40 16.82 -21.23 6.84
CA ARG A 40 16.57 -22.66 7.09
C ARG A 40 15.63 -22.88 8.28
N ARG A 41 15.66 -22.05 9.33
CA ARG A 41 14.68 -22.12 10.42
C ARG A 41 13.27 -21.83 9.91
N CYS A 42 13.12 -20.81 9.07
CA CYS A 42 11.82 -20.51 8.44
C CYS A 42 11.33 -21.60 7.46
N ALA A 43 12.24 -22.38 6.86
CA ALA A 43 11.88 -23.47 5.95
C ALA A 43 11.51 -24.78 6.68
N ASN A 44 12.15 -25.08 7.83
CA ASN A 44 11.95 -26.33 8.54
C ASN A 44 10.65 -26.36 9.39
N GLU A 45 10.11 -25.20 9.75
CA GLU A 45 8.79 -25.10 10.40
C GLU A 45 7.63 -25.30 9.42
N ARG A 46 7.90 -25.38 8.09
CA ARG A 46 6.89 -25.62 7.04
C ARG A 46 6.71 -27.09 6.64
N SER A 47 7.47 -28.02 7.21
CA SER A 47 7.48 -29.43 6.76
C SER A 47 6.63 -30.40 7.58
N ALA A 48 5.83 -29.93 8.50
CA ALA A 48 4.87 -30.77 9.22
C ALA A 48 3.44 -30.37 8.83
N THR A 49 2.78 -31.28 8.07
CA THR A 49 1.37 -31.27 7.65
C THR A 49 1.02 -30.54 6.37
N THR A 50 1.14 -31.23 5.22
CA THR A 50 0.09 -31.22 4.17
C THR A 50 0.28 -32.37 3.18
N LEU A 51 -0.77 -33.11 2.94
CA LEU A 51 -0.90 -34.12 1.86
C LEU A 51 -1.04 -33.43 0.49
N PRO A 52 -0.59 -34.05 -0.62
CA PRO A 52 -0.51 -33.37 -1.92
C PRO A 52 -1.84 -33.43 -2.66
N ILE A 53 -2.34 -32.29 -3.09
CA ILE A 53 -3.34 -32.19 -4.16
C ILE A 53 -2.62 -31.64 -5.40
N ARG A 54 -2.67 -32.45 -6.45
CA ARG A 54 -2.09 -32.22 -7.77
C ARG A 54 -3.02 -31.29 -8.56
N THR A 55 -2.55 -30.11 -8.96
CA THR A 55 -3.19 -29.32 -10.02
C THR A 55 -2.14 -28.75 -10.96
N ASN A 56 -2.38 -28.97 -12.26
CA ASN A 56 -1.57 -28.50 -13.36
C ASN A 56 -1.79 -27.00 -13.61
N GLY A 57 -0.71 -26.28 -13.81
CA GLY A 57 -0.44 -25.19 -14.75
C GLY A 57 -1.29 -23.93 -14.73
N LEU A 58 -0.73 -22.87 -14.40
CA LEU A 58 -0.52 -21.54 -15.03
C LEU A 58 -0.08 -20.55 -13.96
N GLY A 59 1.03 -19.87 -14.20
CA GLY A 59 1.59 -18.94 -13.24
C GLY A 59 0.74 -17.68 -13.10
N THR A 60 0.35 -17.40 -11.88
CA THR A 60 -0.10 -16.09 -11.44
C THR A 60 0.56 -15.79 -10.10
N SER A 61 1.18 -14.62 -10.02
CA SER A 61 1.81 -14.09 -8.81
C SER A 61 0.80 -14.04 -7.67
N THR A 62 0.95 -14.96 -6.71
CA THR A 62 0.14 -14.96 -5.48
C THR A 62 0.78 -14.07 -4.45
N ASP A 63 0.12 -12.94 -4.14
CA ASP A 63 0.40 -12.12 -2.96
C ASP A 63 0.16 -12.95 -1.70
N PHE A 64 1.26 -13.37 -1.04
CA PHE A 64 1.19 -14.01 0.26
C PHE A 64 1.01 -12.95 1.36
N SER A 65 -0.24 -12.66 1.71
CA SER A 65 -0.55 -12.01 2.98
C SER A 65 -0.49 -13.06 4.11
N ALA A 66 0.70 -13.28 4.65
CA ALA A 66 0.88 -14.15 5.80
C ALA A 66 0.43 -13.42 7.07
N SER A 67 -0.75 -13.74 7.59
CA SER A 67 -1.11 -13.39 8.96
C SER A 67 -0.33 -14.29 9.92
N LEU A 68 0.67 -13.74 10.60
CA LEU A 68 1.35 -14.40 11.70
C LEU A 68 0.42 -14.45 12.93
N THR A 69 -0.36 -15.52 13.05
CA THR A 69 -1.04 -15.88 14.29
C THR A 69 -0.29 -17.02 14.96
N ASN A 70 0.72 -16.68 15.76
CA ASN A 70 1.25 -17.62 16.75
C ASN A 70 0.65 -17.29 18.11
N SER A 71 -0.36 -18.04 18.50
CA SER A 71 -0.83 -18.12 19.88
C SER A 71 0.09 -19.04 20.67
N LEU A 72 1.00 -18.48 21.45
CA LEU A 72 1.65 -19.18 22.54
C LEU A 72 0.68 -19.25 23.72
N SER A 73 0.12 -20.43 23.95
CA SER A 73 -0.62 -20.73 25.17
C SER A 73 0.34 -20.98 26.32
N VAL A 74 0.44 -20.04 27.23
CA VAL A 74 1.04 -20.27 28.56
C VAL A 74 -0.11 -20.66 29.50
N LYS A 75 -0.06 -21.90 30.02
CA LYS A 75 -0.87 -22.35 31.15
C LYS A 75 -0.36 -21.66 32.41
N GLY A 76 -1.22 -20.92 33.07
CA GLY A 76 -0.98 -20.37 34.40
C GLY A 76 -2.30 -20.24 35.14
N SER A 77 -2.34 -20.89 36.28
CA SER A 77 -3.41 -21.23 37.21
C SER A 77 -4.32 -20.07 37.67
N ASP A 78 -5.55 -20.50 38.00
CA ASP A 78 -6.66 -19.77 38.62
C ASP A 78 -6.29 -18.89 39.82
N HIS A 79 -6.86 -17.68 39.85
CA HIS A 79 -7.55 -17.16 41.05
C HIS A 79 -8.58 -16.10 40.66
N LEU A 80 -9.77 -16.23 41.24
CA LEU A 80 -10.97 -15.39 41.09
C LEU A 80 -10.71 -13.93 41.34
N ALA A 81 -11.17 -13.07 40.40
CA ALA A 81 -11.71 -11.77 40.73
C ALA A 81 -12.85 -11.46 39.77
N LYS A 82 -14.07 -11.46 40.28
CA LYS A 82 -15.28 -10.95 39.62
C LYS A 82 -15.07 -9.47 39.33
N ASN A 83 -15.10 -9.08 38.06
CA ASN A 83 -15.47 -7.74 37.67
C ASN A 83 -16.25 -7.76 36.36
N SER A 84 -17.43 -7.24 36.44
CA SER A 84 -18.54 -7.18 35.52
C SER A 84 -18.31 -6.18 34.37
N GLN A 85 -17.37 -6.41 33.45
CA GLN A 85 -17.19 -5.59 32.24
C GLN A 85 -16.97 -6.39 30.94
N LEU A 86 -17.13 -7.72 30.98
CA LEU A 86 -16.93 -8.57 29.79
C LEU A 86 -18.24 -9.01 29.12
N SER A 87 -19.40 -8.52 29.52
CA SER A 87 -20.68 -9.00 29.00
C SER A 87 -21.21 -8.21 27.79
N TRP A 88 -20.61 -7.10 27.39
CA TRP A 88 -21.14 -6.37 26.25
C TRP A 88 -20.64 -6.87 24.87
N TRP A 89 -19.64 -7.77 24.85
CA TRP A 89 -19.16 -8.41 23.62
C TRP A 89 -19.98 -9.63 23.19
N GLY A 90 -20.76 -10.21 24.10
CA GLY A 90 -21.48 -11.47 23.88
C GLY A 90 -22.96 -11.33 23.44
N HIS A 91 -23.59 -10.18 23.58
CA HIS A 91 -25.03 -10.03 23.39
C HIS A 91 -25.49 -9.19 22.20
N ASN A 92 -24.60 -8.52 21.44
CA ASN A 92 -25.01 -7.54 20.43
C ASN A 92 -24.55 -7.81 18.99
N ASN A 93 -24.46 -9.09 18.57
CA ASN A 93 -24.26 -9.37 17.14
C ASN A 93 -25.46 -8.97 16.25
N LYS A 94 -26.68 -8.95 16.84
CA LYS A 94 -27.88 -8.46 16.14
C LYS A 94 -27.95 -6.93 16.07
N ASP A 95 -27.46 -6.23 17.09
CA ASP A 95 -27.60 -4.76 17.18
C ASP A 95 -26.51 -4.02 16.37
N ARG A 96 -25.36 -4.65 16.10
CA ARG A 96 -24.34 -4.08 15.22
C ARG A 96 -24.71 -4.13 13.74
N LEU A 97 -25.42 -5.18 13.31
CA LEU A 97 -26.07 -5.22 12.00
C LEU A 97 -27.27 -4.28 11.91
N ALA A 98 -27.93 -3.99 13.04
CA ALA A 98 -28.98 -2.97 13.12
C ALA A 98 -28.44 -1.54 12.98
N SER A 99 -27.18 -1.29 13.28
CA SER A 99 -26.49 0.00 13.06
C SER A 99 -26.26 0.28 11.56
N ALA A 100 -26.32 -0.74 10.71
CA ALA A 100 -26.39 -0.63 9.24
C ALA A 100 -27.83 -0.45 8.75
N SER A 101 -28.69 0.19 9.54
CA SER A 101 -30.14 0.35 9.29
C SER A 101 -30.46 1.28 8.12
N GLY A 102 -30.12 0.89 6.95
CA GLY A 102 -30.31 1.60 5.67
C GLY A 102 -29.56 0.92 4.53
N MET A 103 -28.62 0.02 4.85
CA MET A 103 -27.84 -0.67 3.82
C MET A 103 -28.61 -1.86 3.26
N PRO A 104 -28.74 -2.02 1.93
CA PRO A 104 -29.42 -3.13 1.29
C PRO A 104 -28.86 -4.49 1.69
N LYS A 105 -29.74 -5.41 2.09
CA LYS A 105 -29.41 -6.83 2.31
C LYS A 105 -29.87 -7.63 1.10
N TYR A 106 -28.95 -8.32 0.46
CA TYR A 106 -29.22 -9.17 -0.70
C TYR A 106 -29.37 -10.64 -0.28
N SER A 107 -30.22 -11.39 -0.99
CA SER A 107 -30.30 -12.84 -0.82
C SER A 107 -29.13 -13.53 -1.53
N TYR A 108 -28.77 -14.75 -1.08
CA TYR A 108 -27.76 -15.56 -1.78
C TYR A 108 -28.13 -15.80 -3.25
N LYS A 109 -29.43 -16.00 -3.54
CA LYS A 109 -29.92 -16.21 -4.92
C LYS A 109 -29.69 -14.98 -5.81
N ASP A 110 -29.89 -13.78 -5.28
CA ASP A 110 -29.66 -12.53 -6.05
C ASP A 110 -28.18 -12.38 -6.37
N VAL A 111 -27.28 -12.62 -5.38
CA VAL A 111 -25.85 -12.58 -5.58
C VAL A 111 -25.38 -13.67 -6.54
N GLN A 112 -25.87 -14.90 -6.39
CA GLN A 112 -25.55 -16.01 -7.29
C GLN A 112 -25.96 -15.70 -8.73
N LYS A 113 -27.16 -15.15 -8.94
CA LYS A 113 -27.64 -14.73 -10.26
C LYS A 113 -26.79 -13.57 -10.82
N GLY A 114 -26.52 -12.55 -10.01
CA GLY A 114 -25.73 -11.38 -10.42
C GLY A 114 -24.29 -11.73 -10.80
N THR A 115 -23.67 -12.68 -10.08
CA THR A 115 -22.32 -13.18 -10.37
C THR A 115 -22.28 -14.26 -11.46
N GLN A 116 -23.40 -14.61 -12.05
CA GLN A 116 -23.51 -15.73 -12.99
C GLN A 116 -22.91 -17.02 -12.39
N ASN A 117 -23.31 -17.34 -11.16
CA ASN A 117 -22.78 -18.47 -10.41
C ASN A 117 -21.26 -18.35 -10.10
N PHE A 118 -20.79 -17.14 -9.77
CA PHE A 118 -19.41 -16.85 -9.36
C PHE A 118 -18.36 -17.15 -10.44
N THR A 119 -18.66 -16.83 -11.70
CA THR A 119 -17.80 -17.17 -12.85
C THR A 119 -16.68 -16.16 -13.07
N THR A 120 -16.94 -14.85 -12.92
CA THR A 120 -15.95 -13.81 -13.24
C THR A 120 -15.23 -13.36 -11.98
N ILE A 121 -13.99 -13.82 -11.80
CA ILE A 121 -13.13 -13.41 -10.69
C ILE A 121 -12.41 -12.11 -11.04
N LEU A 122 -12.50 -11.10 -10.18
CA LEU A 122 -11.78 -9.83 -10.26
C LEU A 122 -10.43 -9.88 -9.54
N GLY A 123 -10.35 -10.69 -8.49
CA GLY A 123 -9.14 -10.85 -7.70
C GLY A 123 -9.32 -11.82 -6.54
N GLN A 124 -8.20 -12.17 -5.90
CA GLN A 124 -8.15 -13.02 -4.72
C GLN A 124 -7.66 -12.17 -3.55
N GLY A 125 -8.56 -11.81 -2.65
CA GLY A 125 -8.20 -11.12 -1.41
C GLY A 125 -7.70 -12.11 -0.34
N SER A 126 -7.09 -11.57 0.72
CA SER A 126 -6.62 -12.38 1.89
C SER A 126 -7.75 -13.16 2.55
N PHE A 127 -8.99 -12.73 2.38
CA PHE A 127 -10.18 -13.25 3.08
C PHE A 127 -11.18 -13.95 2.17
N GLY A 128 -10.88 -14.02 0.88
CA GLY A 128 -11.68 -14.71 -0.12
C GLY A 128 -11.67 -14.06 -1.49
N PRO A 129 -12.26 -14.72 -2.49
CA PRO A 129 -12.32 -14.23 -3.85
C PRO A 129 -13.29 -13.06 -4.00
N VAL A 130 -12.99 -12.18 -4.95
CA VAL A 130 -13.82 -11.05 -5.36
C VAL A 130 -14.36 -11.31 -6.75
N TYR A 131 -15.66 -11.23 -6.93
CA TYR A 131 -16.35 -11.51 -8.19
C TYR A 131 -16.99 -10.26 -8.78
N LYS A 132 -17.05 -10.19 -10.11
CA LYS A 132 -17.89 -9.21 -10.81
C LYS A 132 -19.34 -9.69 -10.79
N ALA A 133 -20.27 -8.77 -10.50
CA ALA A 133 -21.69 -9.04 -10.54
C ALA A 133 -22.44 -7.92 -11.26
N THR A 134 -23.53 -8.29 -11.94
CA THR A 134 -24.54 -7.34 -12.46
C THR A 134 -25.83 -7.58 -11.70
N MET A 135 -26.25 -6.59 -10.92
CA MET A 135 -27.43 -6.69 -10.08
C MET A 135 -28.72 -6.53 -10.91
N ALA A 136 -29.88 -6.85 -10.34
CA ALA A 136 -31.15 -6.71 -11.02
C ALA A 136 -31.46 -5.26 -11.48
N THR A 137 -30.84 -4.27 -10.85
CA THR A 137 -30.87 -2.85 -11.22
C THR A 137 -30.00 -2.52 -12.44
N SER A 138 -29.35 -3.51 -13.06
CA SER A 138 -28.33 -3.36 -14.11
C SER A 138 -27.04 -2.66 -13.63
N GLU A 139 -26.87 -2.44 -12.34
CA GLU A 139 -25.67 -1.90 -11.75
C GLU A 139 -24.58 -2.98 -11.69
N VAL A 140 -23.35 -2.62 -12.10
CA VAL A 140 -22.18 -3.49 -11.98
C VAL A 140 -21.52 -3.25 -10.62
N VAL A 141 -21.29 -4.33 -9.87
CA VAL A 141 -20.73 -4.30 -8.51
C VAL A 141 -19.62 -5.35 -8.36
N ALA A 142 -18.83 -5.22 -7.30
CA ALA A 142 -17.84 -6.20 -6.89
C ALA A 142 -18.36 -6.93 -5.63
N VAL A 143 -18.31 -8.26 -5.65
CA VAL A 143 -18.77 -9.12 -4.55
C VAL A 143 -17.59 -9.85 -3.94
N LYS A 144 -17.23 -9.48 -2.70
CA LYS A 144 -16.18 -10.15 -1.89
C LYS A 144 -16.85 -11.27 -1.08
N ALA A 145 -16.55 -12.51 -1.41
CA ALA A 145 -17.03 -13.67 -0.67
C ALA A 145 -16.05 -14.00 0.46
N LEU A 146 -16.52 -14.00 1.70
CA LEU A 146 -15.69 -14.29 2.87
C LEU A 146 -15.75 -15.76 3.24
N ALA A 147 -14.64 -16.33 3.72
CA ALA A 147 -14.56 -17.72 4.12
C ALA A 147 -15.55 -18.01 5.26
N SER A 148 -16.60 -18.78 4.97
CA SER A 148 -17.76 -19.04 5.84
C SER A 148 -17.42 -19.75 7.15
N ASN A 149 -16.29 -20.45 7.23
CA ASN A 149 -15.89 -21.24 8.41
C ASN A 149 -14.78 -20.59 9.23
N SER A 150 -14.45 -19.33 8.95
CA SER A 150 -13.38 -18.58 9.62
C SER A 150 -13.95 -17.56 10.59
N LYS A 151 -13.67 -17.72 11.89
CA LYS A 151 -13.97 -16.69 12.91
C LYS A 151 -13.36 -15.34 12.56
N GLN A 152 -12.23 -15.35 11.85
CA GLN A 152 -11.55 -14.15 11.39
C GLN A 152 -12.36 -13.48 10.27
N GLY A 153 -12.82 -14.25 9.26
CA GLY A 153 -13.65 -13.72 8.16
C GLY A 153 -14.97 -13.13 8.67
N GLU A 154 -15.64 -13.76 9.63
CA GLU A 154 -16.85 -13.21 10.27
C GLU A 154 -16.56 -11.88 10.97
N LYS A 155 -15.44 -11.77 11.70
CA LYS A 155 -15.05 -10.54 12.39
C LYS A 155 -14.75 -9.41 11.43
N GLU A 156 -14.10 -9.70 10.30
CA GLU A 156 -13.80 -8.73 9.25
C GLU A 156 -15.05 -8.25 8.55
N PHE A 157 -15.96 -9.19 8.22
CA PHE A 157 -17.28 -8.86 7.70
C PHE A 157 -18.01 -7.86 8.61
N GLN A 158 -18.10 -8.16 9.92
CA GLN A 158 -18.75 -7.28 10.87
C GLN A 158 -18.08 -5.91 10.96
N THR A 159 -16.74 -5.88 10.91
CA THR A 159 -15.95 -4.65 10.94
C THR A 159 -16.24 -3.80 9.70
N GLU A 160 -16.20 -4.39 8.50
CA GLU A 160 -16.44 -3.67 7.24
C GLU A 160 -17.88 -3.16 7.15
N VAL A 161 -18.89 -3.96 7.49
CA VAL A 161 -20.29 -3.53 7.51
C VAL A 161 -20.51 -2.40 8.51
N SER A 162 -19.96 -2.51 9.71
CA SER A 162 -20.11 -1.47 10.74
C SER A 162 -19.44 -0.16 10.37
N LEU A 163 -18.20 -0.21 9.83
CA LEU A 163 -17.46 0.99 9.47
C LEU A 163 -18.00 1.63 8.19
N LEU A 164 -18.12 0.87 7.09
CA LEU A 164 -18.55 1.42 5.80
C LEU A 164 -20.04 1.75 5.77
N GLY A 165 -20.84 1.24 6.71
CA GLY A 165 -22.21 1.68 6.90
C GLY A 165 -22.35 3.13 7.38
N ARG A 166 -21.27 3.72 7.95
CA ARG A 166 -21.25 5.11 8.45
C ARG A 166 -20.20 6.00 7.79
N LEU A 167 -19.16 5.41 7.17
CA LEU A 167 -18.08 6.14 6.52
C LEU A 167 -18.43 6.35 5.04
N HIS A 168 -18.65 7.60 4.65
CA HIS A 168 -18.95 7.98 3.27
C HIS A 168 -17.99 9.08 2.84
N HIS A 169 -17.10 8.78 1.90
CA HIS A 169 -16.16 9.75 1.35
C HIS A 169 -15.80 9.39 -0.09
N ARG A 170 -15.59 10.39 -0.95
CA ARG A 170 -15.28 10.20 -2.37
C ARG A 170 -14.02 9.36 -2.64
N ASN A 171 -13.06 9.35 -1.70
CA ASN A 171 -11.82 8.59 -1.80
C ASN A 171 -11.80 7.34 -0.89
N LEU A 172 -12.97 6.85 -0.47
CA LEU A 172 -13.17 5.53 0.12
C LEU A 172 -14.09 4.70 -0.77
N VAL A 173 -13.83 3.40 -0.86
CA VAL A 173 -14.71 2.48 -1.60
C VAL A 173 -16.04 2.37 -0.88
N ASN A 174 -17.13 2.55 -1.62
CA ASN A 174 -18.49 2.50 -1.07
C ASN A 174 -18.96 1.05 -0.96
N LEU A 175 -19.50 0.69 0.21
CA LEU A 175 -20.22 -0.56 0.41
C LEU A 175 -21.70 -0.35 -0.01
N VAL A 176 -22.12 -1.03 -1.07
CA VAL A 176 -23.47 -0.92 -1.65
C VAL A 176 -24.46 -1.79 -0.89
N GLY A 177 -23.98 -2.89 -0.30
CA GLY A 177 -24.82 -3.79 0.45
C GLY A 177 -24.05 -5.02 0.94
N TYR A 178 -24.80 -5.97 1.52
CA TYR A 178 -24.22 -7.19 2.02
C TYR A 178 -25.19 -8.39 1.89
N CYS A 179 -24.64 -9.60 1.94
CA CYS A 179 -25.42 -10.84 2.00
C CYS A 179 -24.99 -11.64 3.24
N VAL A 180 -25.97 -12.02 4.06
CA VAL A 180 -25.85 -13.00 5.13
C VAL A 180 -26.99 -13.99 4.94
N ASP A 181 -26.70 -15.08 4.25
CA ASP A 181 -27.66 -16.12 3.90
C ASP A 181 -26.95 -17.46 3.76
N LYS A 182 -27.60 -18.55 4.20
CA LYS A 182 -27.09 -19.93 4.10
C LYS A 182 -25.67 -20.12 4.66
N GLY A 183 -25.31 -19.39 5.71
CA GLY A 183 -23.98 -19.44 6.31
C GLY A 183 -22.89 -18.74 5.49
N GLN A 184 -23.25 -18.07 4.39
CA GLN A 184 -22.33 -17.27 3.59
C GLN A 184 -22.36 -15.81 4.02
N HIS A 185 -21.19 -15.18 4.05
CA HIS A 185 -21.02 -13.75 4.29
C HIS A 185 -20.38 -13.13 3.06
N MET A 186 -21.07 -12.16 2.45
CA MET A 186 -20.56 -11.47 1.26
C MET A 186 -20.76 -9.97 1.39
N LEU A 187 -19.77 -9.20 0.94
CA LEU A 187 -19.79 -7.75 0.87
C LEU A 187 -19.93 -7.32 -0.58
N ILE A 188 -20.84 -6.37 -0.85
CA ILE A 188 -21.11 -5.87 -2.18
C ILE A 188 -20.65 -4.43 -2.26
N TYR A 189 -19.65 -4.16 -3.10
CA TYR A 189 -19.02 -2.85 -3.27
C TYR A 189 -19.33 -2.25 -4.63
N GLU A 190 -19.21 -0.94 -4.75
CA GLU A 190 -19.10 -0.30 -6.04
C GLU A 190 -18.00 -0.93 -6.91
N PHE A 191 -18.20 -0.98 -8.23
CA PHE A 191 -17.25 -1.59 -9.14
C PHE A 191 -16.14 -0.61 -9.52
N MET A 192 -14.90 -1.00 -9.26
CA MET A 192 -13.70 -0.22 -9.57
C MET A 192 -13.08 -0.74 -10.86
N SER A 193 -13.36 -0.07 -11.98
CA SER A 193 -13.11 -0.59 -13.33
C SER A 193 -11.63 -0.65 -13.73
N ASN A 194 -10.78 0.15 -13.11
CA ASN A 194 -9.34 0.17 -13.38
C ASN A 194 -8.51 -0.65 -12.37
N GLY A 195 -9.17 -1.49 -11.55
CA GLY A 195 -8.51 -2.41 -10.64
C GLY A 195 -7.74 -1.72 -9.52
N SER A 196 -6.63 -2.31 -9.08
CA SER A 196 -5.80 -1.79 -7.99
C SER A 196 -4.59 -1.01 -8.50
N LEU A 197 -4.09 -0.10 -7.66
CA LEU A 197 -2.84 0.61 -7.92
C LEU A 197 -1.67 -0.38 -8.10
N ALA A 198 -1.62 -1.45 -7.31
CA ALA A 198 -0.60 -2.49 -7.45
C ALA A 198 -0.63 -3.14 -8.83
N SER A 199 -1.81 -3.49 -9.35
CA SER A 199 -1.93 -4.09 -10.69
C SER A 199 -1.42 -3.15 -11.78
N LEU A 200 -1.66 -1.83 -11.66
CA LEU A 200 -1.21 -0.87 -12.66
C LEU A 200 0.29 -0.53 -12.55
N LEU A 201 0.84 -0.48 -11.33
CA LEU A 201 2.26 -0.18 -11.14
C LEU A 201 3.17 -1.33 -11.58
N TYR A 202 2.74 -2.59 -11.36
CA TYR A 202 3.56 -3.78 -11.56
C TYR A 202 3.22 -4.57 -12.82
N SER A 203 2.16 -4.17 -13.54
CA SER A 203 1.82 -4.76 -14.83
C SER A 203 2.94 -4.57 -15.84
N GLN A 204 3.13 -5.59 -16.68
CA GLN A 204 3.95 -5.50 -17.89
C GLN A 204 3.15 -5.04 -19.10
N GLU A 205 1.90 -4.65 -18.91
CA GLU A 205 1.04 -4.13 -19.96
C GLU A 205 1.53 -2.78 -20.47
N GLU A 206 1.12 -2.38 -21.68
CA GLU A 206 1.57 -1.15 -22.35
C GLU A 206 1.21 0.15 -21.61
N ARG A 207 0.19 0.10 -20.73
CA ARG A 207 -0.25 1.29 -19.99
C ARG A 207 0.61 1.56 -18.76
N VAL A 208 1.39 2.63 -18.82
CA VAL A 208 2.11 3.19 -17.67
C VAL A 208 1.31 4.36 -17.11
N LEU A 209 1.16 4.42 -15.77
CA LEU A 209 0.59 5.60 -15.11
C LEU A 209 1.50 6.80 -15.34
N SER A 210 0.96 7.86 -15.90
CA SER A 210 1.67 9.13 -16.06
C SER A 210 2.02 9.75 -14.70
N TRP A 211 2.99 10.66 -14.68
CA TRP A 211 3.36 11.36 -13.44
C TRP A 211 2.19 12.15 -12.84
N GLU A 212 1.37 12.77 -13.69
CA GLU A 212 0.15 13.49 -13.26
C GLU A 212 -0.85 12.56 -12.59
N GLU A 213 -1.10 11.40 -13.17
CA GLU A 213 -1.99 10.39 -12.56
C GLU A 213 -1.44 9.93 -11.22
N ARG A 214 -0.12 9.70 -11.09
CA ARG A 214 0.52 9.30 -9.82
C ARG A 214 0.39 10.36 -8.73
N LEU A 215 0.58 11.63 -9.06
CA LEU A 215 0.36 12.74 -8.14
C LEU A 215 -1.11 12.88 -7.73
N GLN A 216 -2.04 12.68 -8.69
CA GLN A 216 -3.47 12.71 -8.40
C GLN A 216 -3.87 11.54 -7.48
N ILE A 217 -3.36 10.34 -7.74
CA ILE A 217 -3.57 9.16 -6.89
C ILE A 217 -3.03 9.40 -5.47
N ALA A 218 -1.81 9.96 -5.34
CA ALA A 218 -1.25 10.33 -4.04
C ALA A 218 -2.14 11.31 -3.27
N LEU A 219 -2.69 12.30 -3.97
CA LEU A 219 -3.61 13.29 -3.41
C LEU A 219 -4.93 12.64 -2.98
N ASP A 220 -5.51 11.78 -3.81
CA ASP A 220 -6.76 11.08 -3.53
C ASP A 220 -6.63 10.17 -2.30
N ILE A 221 -5.53 9.42 -2.19
CA ILE A 221 -5.23 8.59 -1.00
C ILE A 221 -5.10 9.47 0.24
N SER A 222 -4.41 10.62 0.14
CA SER A 222 -4.26 11.56 1.26
C SER A 222 -5.61 12.05 1.77
N HIS A 223 -6.54 12.41 0.89
CA HIS A 223 -7.90 12.80 1.27
C HIS A 223 -8.68 11.67 1.94
N GLY A 224 -8.52 10.42 1.45
CA GLY A 224 -9.15 9.26 2.07
C GLY A 224 -8.65 9.04 3.50
N ILE A 225 -7.32 9.11 3.71
CA ILE A 225 -6.71 8.94 5.03
C ILE A 225 -7.05 10.13 5.95
N GLU A 226 -7.05 11.36 5.43
CA GLU A 226 -7.43 12.55 6.19
C GLU A 226 -8.86 12.41 6.73
N TYR A 227 -9.80 11.97 5.89
CA TYR A 227 -11.15 11.71 6.35
C TYR A 227 -11.20 10.64 7.44
N LEU A 228 -10.43 9.56 7.34
CA LEU A 228 -10.39 8.51 8.36
C LEU A 228 -9.82 9.00 9.68
N HIS A 229 -8.72 9.78 9.66
CA HIS A 229 -8.00 10.20 10.85
C HIS A 229 -8.62 11.41 11.52
N ASP A 230 -9.07 12.42 10.74
CA ASP A 230 -9.46 13.73 11.23
C ASP A 230 -10.95 14.04 10.99
N GLY A 231 -11.59 13.42 9.99
CA GLY A 231 -12.98 13.68 9.62
C GLY A 231 -13.99 12.68 10.18
N ALA A 232 -13.59 11.43 10.41
CA ALA A 232 -14.48 10.40 10.95
C ALA A 232 -14.66 10.55 12.49
N VAL A 233 -15.87 10.30 12.98
CA VAL A 233 -16.19 10.32 14.41
C VAL A 233 -16.82 9.00 14.83
N PRO A 234 -16.18 8.17 15.67
CA PRO A 234 -14.79 8.32 16.14
C PRO A 234 -13.78 8.12 14.99
N PRO A 235 -12.53 8.64 15.15
CA PRO A 235 -11.46 8.45 14.17
C PRO A 235 -11.17 6.98 13.91
N VAL A 236 -10.74 6.67 12.67
CA VAL A 236 -10.49 5.29 12.20
C VAL A 236 -9.06 5.13 11.72
N ILE A 237 -8.40 4.07 12.19
CA ILE A 237 -7.09 3.65 11.72
C ILE A 237 -7.29 2.47 10.76
N HIS A 238 -6.76 2.56 9.55
CA HIS A 238 -6.98 1.56 8.48
C HIS A 238 -6.24 0.24 8.75
N ARG A 239 -4.97 0.28 9.16
CA ARG A 239 -4.11 -0.84 9.57
C ARG A 239 -3.59 -1.76 8.46
N ASP A 240 -4.10 -1.66 7.23
CA ASP A 240 -3.62 -2.44 6.07
C ASP A 240 -3.56 -1.59 4.79
N LEU A 241 -3.02 -0.37 4.89
CA LEU A 241 -2.75 0.47 3.73
C LEU A 241 -1.63 -0.16 2.88
N LYS A 242 -1.93 -0.41 1.61
CA LYS A 242 -1.03 -0.96 0.60
C LYS A 242 -1.55 -0.65 -0.80
N SER A 243 -0.70 -0.69 -1.81
CA SER A 243 -1.11 -0.39 -3.19
C SER A 243 -2.19 -1.35 -3.72
N ALA A 244 -2.26 -2.59 -3.24
CA ALA A 244 -3.32 -3.54 -3.58
C ALA A 244 -4.71 -3.14 -3.03
N ASN A 245 -4.76 -2.34 -1.96
CA ASN A 245 -5.99 -1.82 -1.34
C ASN A 245 -6.34 -0.39 -1.80
N ILE A 246 -5.63 0.14 -2.79
CA ILE A 246 -5.96 1.39 -3.46
C ILE A 246 -6.58 1.01 -4.81
N LEU A 247 -7.87 1.25 -4.95
CA LEU A 247 -8.61 0.90 -6.16
C LEU A 247 -8.91 2.15 -6.99
N LEU A 248 -8.96 1.98 -8.31
CA LEU A 248 -9.20 3.08 -9.25
C LEU A 248 -10.53 2.92 -9.98
N ASP A 249 -11.31 3.99 -9.98
CA ASP A 249 -12.57 4.05 -10.70
C ASP A 249 -12.35 4.30 -12.22
N ARG A 250 -13.44 4.38 -12.97
CA ARG A 250 -13.42 4.62 -14.44
C ARG A 250 -12.73 5.92 -14.86
N THR A 251 -12.61 6.89 -13.94
CA THR A 251 -11.98 8.20 -14.18
C THR A 251 -10.57 8.29 -13.59
N MET A 252 -9.98 7.16 -13.20
CA MET A 252 -8.66 7.06 -12.57
C MET A 252 -8.58 7.75 -11.20
N ARG A 253 -9.72 7.96 -10.52
CA ARG A 253 -9.71 8.48 -9.14
C ARG A 253 -9.49 7.33 -8.17
N ALA A 254 -8.58 7.56 -7.23
CA ALA A 254 -8.22 6.55 -6.26
C ALA A 254 -9.16 6.54 -5.04
N LYS A 255 -9.49 5.33 -4.59
CA LYS A 255 -10.27 5.07 -3.39
C LYS A 255 -9.59 4.03 -2.52
N VAL A 256 -9.54 4.29 -1.21
CA VAL A 256 -9.02 3.34 -0.21
C VAL A 256 -10.08 2.26 0.04
N ALA A 257 -9.64 1.00 0.05
CA ALA A 257 -10.49 -0.19 0.17
C ALA A 257 -9.97 -1.15 1.24
N ASP A 258 -10.78 -2.16 1.59
CA ASP A 258 -10.48 -3.27 2.51
C ASP A 258 -10.32 -2.83 3.98
N PHE A 259 -11.45 -2.57 4.62
CA PHE A 259 -11.56 -2.12 6.01
C PHE A 259 -11.65 -3.27 7.04
N GLY A 260 -11.45 -4.52 6.63
CA GLY A 260 -11.61 -5.70 7.50
C GLY A 260 -10.69 -5.71 8.73
N LEU A 261 -9.52 -5.06 8.64
CA LEU A 261 -8.58 -4.92 9.74
C LEU A 261 -8.66 -3.58 10.48
N SER A 262 -9.49 -2.65 10.00
CA SER A 262 -9.58 -1.29 10.53
C SER A 262 -10.13 -1.25 11.96
N LYS A 263 -9.78 -0.20 12.70
CA LYS A 263 -10.26 0.02 14.08
C LYS A 263 -10.50 1.50 14.34
N GLU A 264 -11.50 1.76 15.20
CA GLU A 264 -11.68 3.05 15.83
C GLU A 264 -10.56 3.32 16.85
N GLU A 265 -10.05 4.53 16.93
CA GLU A 265 -8.93 4.90 17.82
C GLU A 265 -9.24 4.70 19.30
N ALA A 266 -10.50 4.87 19.71
CA ALA A 266 -10.95 4.73 21.10
C ALA A 266 -10.84 3.28 21.66
N PHE A 267 -10.59 2.29 20.80
CA PHE A 267 -10.39 0.91 21.24
C PHE A 267 -8.92 0.66 21.61
N ASP A 268 -8.66 0.57 22.89
CA ASP A 268 -7.37 0.21 23.48
C ASP A 268 -6.87 -1.13 22.89
N GLY A 269 -5.95 -1.03 21.92
CA GLY A 269 -5.58 -2.13 21.01
C GLY A 269 -4.62 -3.17 21.60
N HIS A 270 -4.56 -3.34 22.93
CA HIS A 270 -3.51 -4.12 23.60
C HIS A 270 -3.45 -5.61 23.30
N ASN A 271 -4.43 -6.23 22.59
CA ASN A 271 -4.46 -7.70 22.43
C ASN A 271 -4.86 -8.23 21.05
N SER A 272 -4.68 -7.49 19.96
CA SER A 272 -5.14 -7.97 18.64
C SER A 272 -4.07 -8.67 17.78
N GLY A 273 -2.89 -8.96 18.32
CA GLY A 273 -1.78 -9.55 17.56
C GLY A 273 -1.26 -8.63 16.43
N LEU A 274 -0.09 -8.95 15.88
CA LEU A 274 0.47 -8.23 14.73
C LEU A 274 -0.40 -8.50 13.49
N LYS A 275 -0.92 -7.46 12.87
CA LYS A 275 -1.75 -7.51 11.66
C LYS A 275 -1.26 -6.50 10.63
N GLY A 276 -1.47 -6.80 9.37
CA GLY A 276 -1.05 -5.97 8.24
C GLY A 276 -0.22 -6.75 7.22
N THR A 277 0.19 -6.10 6.15
CA THR A 277 0.91 -6.72 5.03
C THR A 277 2.42 -6.44 5.15
N TYR A 278 3.25 -7.50 5.04
CA TYR A 278 4.70 -7.37 5.04
C TYR A 278 5.17 -6.35 3.99
N GLY A 279 6.18 -5.55 4.34
CA GLY A 279 6.67 -4.44 3.51
C GLY A 279 5.99 -3.10 3.80
N TYR A 280 4.75 -3.09 4.32
CA TYR A 280 4.01 -1.88 4.69
C TYR A 280 3.89 -1.70 6.20
N ILE A 281 4.16 -2.75 6.98
CA ILE A 281 4.02 -2.72 8.45
C ILE A 281 5.06 -1.79 9.05
N ASP A 282 4.60 -0.86 9.89
CA ASP A 282 5.43 0.06 10.67
C ASP A 282 6.37 -0.70 11.62
N PRO A 283 7.70 -0.54 11.52
CA PRO A 283 8.64 -1.15 12.47
C PRO A 283 8.39 -0.77 13.93
N ALA A 284 7.88 0.43 14.20
CA ALA A 284 7.51 0.85 15.54
C ALA A 284 6.31 0.06 16.09
N TYR A 285 5.35 -0.30 15.22
CA TYR A 285 4.25 -1.19 15.59
C TYR A 285 4.76 -2.61 15.90
N ILE A 286 5.69 -3.16 15.09
CA ILE A 286 6.28 -4.47 15.34
C ILE A 286 6.94 -4.51 16.73
N SER A 287 7.67 -3.45 17.10
CA SER A 287 8.43 -3.40 18.36
C SER A 287 7.57 -3.11 19.59
N THR A 288 6.49 -2.32 19.45
CA THR A 288 5.69 -1.85 20.58
C THR A 288 4.34 -2.56 20.71
N ASN A 289 3.94 -3.30 19.69
CA ASN A 289 2.59 -3.87 19.51
C ASN A 289 1.45 -2.81 19.62
N LYS A 290 1.79 -1.53 19.40
CA LYS A 290 0.84 -0.41 19.40
C LYS A 290 0.68 0.12 17.99
N PHE A 291 -0.51 -0.07 17.43
CA PHE A 291 -0.90 0.51 16.15
C PHE A 291 -1.55 1.89 16.37
N THR A 292 -1.16 2.88 15.58
CA THR A 292 -1.66 4.26 15.68
C THR A 292 -1.89 4.85 14.29
N MET A 293 -2.52 6.01 14.20
CA MET A 293 -2.61 6.78 12.94
C MET A 293 -1.24 6.98 12.30
N LYS A 294 -0.17 7.15 13.10
CA LYS A 294 1.21 7.28 12.58
C LYS A 294 1.73 6.00 11.92
N SER A 295 1.11 4.86 12.19
CA SER A 295 1.44 3.62 11.48
C SER A 295 0.82 3.59 10.08
N ASP A 296 -0.41 4.13 9.90
CA ASP A 296 -0.98 4.37 8.56
C ASP A 296 -0.14 5.36 7.75
N ILE A 297 0.40 6.40 8.40
CA ILE A 297 1.32 7.34 7.76
C ILE A 297 2.60 6.65 7.26
N TYR A 298 3.14 5.70 8.02
CA TYR A 298 4.29 4.89 7.56
C TYR A 298 3.94 4.09 6.30
N SER A 299 2.82 3.35 6.34
CA SER A 299 2.34 2.55 5.20
C SER A 299 2.09 3.44 3.97
N PHE A 300 1.54 4.63 4.17
CA PHE A 300 1.36 5.61 3.10
C PHE A 300 2.70 6.11 2.53
N GLY A 301 3.72 6.32 3.37
CA GLY A 301 5.08 6.62 2.93
C GLY A 301 5.66 5.55 1.99
N VAL A 302 5.37 4.27 2.26
CA VAL A 302 5.75 3.17 1.36
C VAL A 302 5.02 3.30 0.03
N ILE A 303 3.70 3.54 0.03
CA ILE A 303 2.90 3.74 -1.20
C ILE A 303 3.41 4.93 -2.02
N LEU A 304 3.82 6.02 -1.39
CA LEU A 304 4.41 7.15 -2.11
C LEU A 304 5.71 6.76 -2.83
N PHE A 305 6.55 5.90 -2.24
CA PHE A 305 7.71 5.38 -2.94
C PHE A 305 7.34 4.40 -4.06
N GLU A 306 6.31 3.57 -3.90
CA GLU A 306 5.78 2.75 -5.01
C GLU A 306 5.34 3.62 -6.19
N LEU A 307 4.65 4.75 -5.93
CA LEU A 307 4.25 5.71 -6.97
C LEU A 307 5.44 6.37 -7.67
N ILE A 308 6.56 6.55 -6.98
CA ILE A 308 7.79 7.15 -7.54
C ILE A 308 8.56 6.12 -8.37
N THR A 309 8.70 4.90 -7.86
CA THR A 309 9.69 3.92 -8.33
C THR A 309 9.09 2.78 -9.12
N ALA A 310 7.80 2.48 -8.94
CA ALA A 310 7.14 1.24 -9.35
C ALA A 310 7.88 -0.03 -8.89
N ILE A 311 8.64 0.04 -7.79
CA ILE A 311 9.30 -1.11 -7.17
C ILE A 311 8.38 -1.66 -6.08
N HIS A 312 8.08 -2.96 -6.16
CA HIS A 312 7.25 -3.62 -5.15
C HIS A 312 8.00 -3.72 -3.80
N PRO A 313 7.36 -3.47 -2.64
CA PRO A 313 8.03 -3.50 -1.33
C PRO A 313 8.78 -4.79 -1.02
N HIS A 314 8.32 -5.95 -1.56
CA HIS A 314 9.02 -7.24 -1.43
C HIS A 314 10.32 -7.34 -2.26
N GLN A 315 10.56 -6.41 -3.19
CA GLN A 315 11.76 -6.34 -4.01
C GLN A 315 12.82 -5.40 -3.40
N ASN A 316 12.91 -5.38 -2.07
CA ASN A 316 13.85 -4.56 -1.32
C ASN A 316 13.67 -3.04 -1.51
N LEU A 317 12.45 -2.56 -1.78
CA LEU A 317 12.17 -1.13 -1.95
C LEU A 317 12.82 -0.27 -0.86
N MET A 318 12.74 -0.70 0.41
CA MET A 318 13.33 0.05 1.53
C MET A 318 14.86 0.13 1.49
N GLU A 319 15.53 -0.84 0.87
CA GLU A 319 16.98 -0.78 0.65
C GLU A 319 17.33 0.28 -0.39
N TYR A 320 16.59 0.32 -1.52
CA TYR A 320 16.72 1.36 -2.53
C TYR A 320 16.42 2.77 -1.97
N VAL A 321 15.35 2.90 -1.19
CA VAL A 321 14.98 4.16 -0.53
C VAL A 321 16.07 4.65 0.40
N ASN A 322 16.69 3.75 1.18
CA ASN A 322 17.79 4.12 2.08
C ASN A 322 19.05 4.54 1.30
N LEU A 323 19.38 3.83 0.22
CA LEU A 323 20.51 4.19 -0.66
C LEU A 323 20.28 5.55 -1.32
N ALA A 324 19.10 5.78 -1.88
CA ALA A 324 18.72 7.05 -2.48
C ALA A 324 18.76 8.23 -1.49
N GLY A 325 18.47 7.98 -0.22
CA GLY A 325 18.55 9.00 0.83
C GLY A 325 19.99 9.41 1.21
N MET A 326 21.02 8.70 0.75
CA MET A 326 22.43 9.01 1.01
C MET A 326 23.02 10.03 0.04
N SER A 327 22.36 10.27 -1.10
CA SER A 327 22.81 11.22 -2.14
C SER A 327 21.72 12.26 -2.42
N PRO A 328 22.08 13.53 -2.70
CA PRO A 328 21.13 14.56 -3.12
C PRO A 328 20.32 14.17 -4.37
N ASP A 329 20.94 13.43 -5.29
CA ASP A 329 20.37 12.98 -6.56
C ASP A 329 19.95 11.50 -6.54
N GLY A 330 20.07 10.82 -5.39
CA GLY A 330 19.83 9.39 -5.27
C GLY A 330 18.39 8.97 -5.59
N VAL A 331 17.42 9.88 -5.47
CA VAL A 331 16.04 9.64 -5.88
C VAL A 331 15.94 9.37 -7.38
N ASP A 332 16.76 10.05 -8.18
CA ASP A 332 16.75 9.96 -9.65
C ASP A 332 17.15 8.55 -10.13
N GLU A 333 18.00 7.86 -9.36
CA GLU A 333 18.47 6.50 -9.68
C GLU A 333 17.38 5.45 -9.51
N ILE A 334 16.41 5.71 -8.62
CA ILE A 334 15.32 4.78 -8.29
C ILE A 334 13.99 5.13 -8.97
N LEU A 335 13.94 6.22 -9.75
CA LEU A 335 12.73 6.59 -10.49
C LEU A 335 12.29 5.49 -11.46
N ASP A 336 10.98 5.37 -11.63
CA ASP A 336 10.41 4.46 -12.64
C ASP A 336 10.89 4.90 -14.04
N LYS A 337 11.74 4.06 -14.63
CA LYS A 337 12.37 4.33 -15.93
C LYS A 337 11.37 4.47 -17.08
N ARG A 338 10.14 3.99 -16.89
CA ARG A 338 9.05 4.12 -17.87
C ARG A 338 8.51 5.55 -17.98
N LEU A 339 8.85 6.43 -17.01
CA LEU A 339 8.46 7.85 -16.96
C LEU A 339 9.51 8.79 -17.60
N VAL A 340 10.58 8.26 -18.20
CA VAL A 340 11.69 9.07 -18.72
C VAL A 340 11.17 10.06 -19.79
N GLY A 341 11.43 11.35 -19.56
CA GLY A 341 11.05 12.44 -20.47
C GLY A 341 9.69 13.10 -20.18
N GLU A 342 8.83 12.50 -19.35
CA GLU A 342 7.45 12.97 -19.15
C GLU A 342 7.20 13.66 -17.80
N PHE A 343 8.21 13.85 -16.95
CA PHE A 343 8.00 14.38 -15.60
C PHE A 343 9.06 15.36 -15.14
N ASN A 344 8.70 16.12 -14.10
CA ASN A 344 9.62 17.07 -13.47
C ASN A 344 10.35 16.38 -12.30
N VAL A 345 11.67 16.19 -12.44
CA VAL A 345 12.53 15.57 -11.41
C VAL A 345 12.39 16.26 -10.03
N LEU A 346 12.23 17.60 -10.01
CA LEU A 346 12.07 18.34 -8.75
C LEU A 346 10.76 18.01 -8.02
N GLU A 347 9.70 17.67 -8.77
CA GLU A 347 8.44 17.19 -8.17
C GLU A 347 8.62 15.80 -7.55
N ALA A 348 9.31 14.89 -8.25
CA ALA A 348 9.62 13.56 -7.75
C ALA A 348 10.50 13.62 -6.49
N ARG A 349 11.54 14.44 -6.48
CA ARG A 349 12.38 14.69 -5.30
C ARG A 349 11.56 15.28 -4.14
N SER A 350 10.63 16.21 -4.45
CA SER A 350 9.74 16.78 -3.43
C SER A 350 8.80 15.74 -2.83
N LEU A 351 8.22 14.88 -3.66
CA LEU A 351 7.35 13.78 -3.20
C LEU A 351 8.15 12.75 -2.38
N ALA A 352 9.36 12.41 -2.82
CA ALA A 352 10.26 11.51 -2.08
C ALA A 352 10.64 12.08 -0.70
N ALA A 353 10.88 13.39 -0.60
CA ALA A 353 11.15 14.05 0.68
C ALA A 353 9.96 13.95 1.66
N ILE A 354 8.71 14.03 1.15
CA ILE A 354 7.50 13.78 1.95
C ILE A 354 7.47 12.32 2.40
N ALA A 355 7.67 11.38 1.48
CA ALA A 355 7.67 9.95 1.75
C ALA A 355 8.73 9.58 2.81
N HIS A 356 9.95 10.11 2.72
CA HIS A 356 11.00 9.91 3.74
C HIS A 356 10.58 10.37 5.15
N LYS A 357 9.88 11.52 5.24
CA LYS A 357 9.35 11.99 6.53
C LYS A 357 8.31 11.02 7.10
N CYS A 358 7.47 10.43 6.25
CA CYS A 358 6.49 9.42 6.65
C CYS A 358 7.15 8.15 7.19
N LEU A 359 8.30 7.75 6.65
CA LEU A 359 9.07 6.56 7.05
C LEU A 359 9.97 6.77 8.28
N HIS A 360 9.90 7.92 8.95
CA HIS A 360 10.75 8.19 10.11
C HIS A 360 10.58 7.11 11.19
N LYS A 361 11.70 6.61 11.75
CA LYS A 361 11.71 5.52 12.76
C LYS A 361 10.87 5.83 13.99
N THR A 362 10.86 7.10 14.43
CA THR A 362 10.08 7.57 15.58
C THR A 362 8.70 8.06 15.10
N PRO A 363 7.58 7.43 15.46
CA PRO A 363 6.24 7.80 14.99
C PRO A 363 5.88 9.27 15.22
N ARG A 364 6.26 9.84 16.37
CA ARG A 364 5.98 11.25 16.71
C ARG A 364 6.66 12.27 15.77
N LYS A 365 7.73 11.87 15.06
CA LYS A 365 8.43 12.72 14.09
C LYS A 365 7.85 12.61 12.67
N ARG A 366 6.91 11.69 12.44
CA ARG A 366 6.20 11.60 11.18
C ARG A 366 5.20 12.74 11.08
N PRO A 367 4.99 13.32 9.89
CA PRO A 367 3.98 14.36 9.70
C PRO A 367 2.57 13.84 10.01
N SER A 368 1.62 14.75 10.21
CA SER A 368 0.19 14.45 10.16
C SER A 368 -0.26 14.27 8.71
N ILE A 369 -1.42 13.67 8.52
CA ILE A 369 -1.97 13.52 7.16
C ILE A 369 -2.28 14.86 6.51
N GLY A 370 -2.77 15.83 7.27
CA GLY A 370 -3.04 17.19 6.79
C GLY A 370 -1.77 17.90 6.32
N GLU A 371 -0.61 17.73 7.02
CA GLU A 371 0.68 18.26 6.57
C GLU A 371 1.14 17.62 5.25
N ILE A 372 0.94 16.31 5.09
CA ILE A 372 1.26 15.58 3.85
C ILE A 372 0.39 16.08 2.71
N LEU A 373 -0.92 16.17 2.93
CA LEU A 373 -1.89 16.65 1.94
C LEU A 373 -1.51 18.04 1.43
N GLN A 374 -1.23 18.99 2.32
CA GLN A 374 -0.81 20.33 1.97
C GLN A 374 0.52 20.34 1.18
N ALA A 375 1.45 19.44 1.51
CA ALA A 375 2.71 19.35 0.79
C ALA A 375 2.51 18.81 -0.65
N ILE A 376 1.65 17.81 -0.86
CA ILE A 376 1.32 17.29 -2.19
C ILE A 376 0.57 18.33 -3.01
N LEU A 377 -0.39 19.05 -2.40
CA LEU A 377 -1.10 20.15 -3.07
C LEU A 377 -0.14 21.23 -3.56
N LYS A 378 0.87 21.60 -2.78
CA LYS A 378 1.91 22.56 -3.18
C LYS A 378 2.71 22.10 -4.40
N ILE A 379 2.98 20.79 -4.51
CA ILE A 379 3.66 20.24 -5.71
C ILE A 379 2.78 20.45 -6.94
N LYS A 380 1.49 20.09 -6.85
CA LYS A 380 0.54 20.28 -7.98
C LYS A 380 0.32 21.74 -8.35
N GLN A 381 0.19 22.64 -7.38
CA GLN A 381 0.00 24.08 -7.64
C GLN A 381 1.18 24.70 -8.39
N LYS A 382 2.42 24.36 -7.98
CA LYS A 382 3.64 24.85 -8.68
C LYS A 382 3.69 24.39 -10.14
N ARG A 383 3.15 23.22 -10.44
CA ARG A 383 3.06 22.72 -11.81
C ARG A 383 2.09 23.54 -12.64
N LEU A 384 0.86 23.76 -12.14
CA LEU A 384 -0.17 24.55 -12.84
C LEU A 384 0.32 25.97 -13.13
N THR A 385 0.91 26.66 -12.14
CA THR A 385 1.44 28.03 -12.35
C THR A 385 2.57 28.08 -13.38
N LYS A 386 3.37 27.01 -13.49
CA LYS A 386 4.43 26.93 -14.51
C LYS A 386 3.87 26.69 -15.90
N GLU A 387 2.87 25.82 -16.03
CA GLU A 387 2.17 25.53 -17.29
C GLU A 387 1.44 26.78 -17.80
N ASP A 388 0.73 27.51 -16.93
CA ASP A 388 0.10 28.80 -17.27
C ASP A 388 1.12 29.82 -17.74
N THR A 389 2.24 29.96 -17.02
CA THR A 389 3.30 30.92 -17.39
C THR A 389 3.93 30.58 -18.74
N MET A 390 4.11 29.28 -19.04
CA MET A 390 4.64 28.86 -20.35
C MET A 390 3.61 29.01 -21.47
N SER A 391 2.33 28.83 -21.20
CA SER A 391 1.24 29.05 -22.15
C SER A 391 1.16 30.55 -22.55
N PHE A 392 1.18 31.45 -21.56
CA PHE A 392 1.18 32.90 -21.84
C PHE A 392 2.43 33.35 -22.62
N ALA A 393 3.61 32.82 -22.30
CA ALA A 393 4.83 33.11 -23.04
C ALA A 393 4.77 32.55 -24.47
N GLY A 394 4.16 31.39 -24.70
CA GLY A 394 3.95 30.82 -26.03
C GLY A 394 3.00 31.65 -26.90
N ASP A 395 1.91 32.14 -26.31
CA ASP A 395 0.96 33.04 -27.00
C ASP A 395 1.56 34.38 -27.36
N ASP A 396 2.37 34.96 -26.49
CA ASP A 396 3.08 36.22 -26.78
C ASP A 396 4.15 36.04 -27.86
N ILE A 397 4.88 34.93 -27.86
CA ILE A 397 5.85 34.61 -28.93
C ILE A 397 5.12 34.37 -30.26
N SER A 398 4.00 33.63 -30.25
CA SER A 398 3.19 33.40 -31.47
C SER A 398 2.63 34.70 -32.02
N ARG A 399 2.17 35.64 -31.18
CA ARG A 399 1.74 36.99 -31.58
C ARG A 399 2.86 37.82 -32.09
N MET A 400 4.09 37.75 -31.52
CA MET A 400 5.27 38.43 -32.02
C MET A 400 5.70 37.90 -33.40
N VAL A 401 5.75 36.56 -33.57
CA VAL A 401 6.11 35.96 -34.86
C VAL A 401 5.10 36.34 -35.94
N SER A 402 3.79 36.29 -35.64
CA SER A 402 2.75 36.71 -36.58
C SER A 402 2.86 38.22 -36.96
N ARG A 403 3.30 39.09 -36.04
CA ARG A 403 3.56 40.51 -36.33
C ARG A 403 4.79 40.70 -37.21
N ILE A 404 5.85 39.91 -37.00
CA ILE A 404 7.08 39.99 -37.82
C ILE A 404 6.78 39.53 -39.25
N ASP A 405 6.00 38.43 -39.42
CA ASP A 405 5.61 37.95 -40.73
C ASP A 405 4.73 38.96 -41.49
N LEU A 406 3.79 39.63 -40.79
CA LEU A 406 2.98 40.68 -41.38
C LEU A 406 3.82 41.90 -41.81
N GLN A 407 4.83 42.31 -41.01
CA GLN A 407 5.75 43.40 -41.38
C GLN A 407 6.65 43.02 -42.55
N GLN A 408 7.12 41.79 -42.68
CA GLN A 408 7.91 41.35 -43.84
C GLN A 408 7.08 41.32 -45.13
N VAL A 409 5.80 40.95 -45.05
CA VAL A 409 4.88 40.97 -46.19
C VAL A 409 4.56 42.41 -46.63
N GLU A 410 4.46 43.37 -45.71
CA GLU A 410 4.27 44.79 -46.05
C GLU A 410 5.53 45.43 -46.65
N LEU A 411 6.71 45.13 -46.12
CA LEU A 411 7.99 45.59 -46.68
C LEU A 411 8.28 45.01 -48.08
N GLY A 412 7.84 43.76 -48.34
CA GLY A 412 7.93 43.14 -49.66
C GLY A 412 6.99 43.73 -50.71
N LYS A 413 5.95 44.49 -50.32
CA LYS A 413 5.03 45.19 -51.25
C LYS A 413 5.44 46.62 -51.59
N ILE A 414 6.40 47.21 -50.86
CA ILE A 414 6.89 48.58 -51.08
C ILE A 414 8.18 48.58 -51.95
N GLY A 415 8.73 47.41 -52.26
CA GLY A 415 9.99 47.22 -52.99
C GLY A 415 9.83 46.80 -54.45
N LEU A 416 8.74 47.23 -55.16
CA LEU A 416 8.58 47.11 -56.61
C LEU A 416 8.22 48.45 -57.21
#